data_9d229eee8d9e42696e75a1de7a8e0b30
#
_entry.id   9d229eee8d9e42696e75a1de7a8e0b30
#
_cell.length_a   1.000
_cell.length_b   1.000
_cell.length_c   1.000
_cell.angle_alpha   90.00
_cell.angle_beta   90.00
_cell.angle_gamma   90.00
#
_symmetry.space_group_name_H-M   'P 1'
#
loop_
_entity.id
_entity.type
_entity.pdbx_description
1 polymer ?
#
loop_
_entity_poly.entity_id
_entity_poly.type
_entity_poly.pdbx_seq_one_letter_code
_entity_poly.pdbx_strand_id
1 'polypeptide(L)'
;MYNDEVKFSLWCDFIERDFLGGEFVNLIQNGVISGVTSNPAIFKSAFTTSEVYKETIKNSGLKYPKAIYERLATQDIKIAATKLFKNYANGDDGFVSIEVDPTLSDDAAATTDEGVRLYGEIAMPNVMIKIPATKAGFEAMSALTSRGINVNATLIFSPEQAMGCLDAFEEGCAAYAKKFPQTPLPKSVISIFVSRFDRLLDERLRQSSLPTGQVGIMNAAKIYNLIEDKNLPSVRALFASTGVKGGDLRPDYYVRELMYKNAVNTAPLDTVKEFIKERAEPKNAPSAENINSFFEVIKRAGIDMNAVYKELMNDGLKAFEVAFNEILRAL
;
A
#
# COMPACT_ATOMS: atom_id res chain seq x y z
N MET A 1 -11.74 -0.67 -10.07
CA MET A 1 -11.73 -0.92 -11.52
C MET A 1 -10.54 -1.80 -11.83
N TYR A 2 -10.79 -2.95 -12.41
CA TYR A 2 -9.77 -3.73 -13.11
C TYR A 2 -9.92 -3.44 -14.59
N ASN A 3 -8.85 -3.00 -15.24
CA ASN A 3 -8.85 -2.74 -16.68
C ASN A 3 -8.06 -3.85 -17.36
N ASP A 4 -8.74 -4.74 -18.06
CA ASP A 4 -8.16 -5.93 -18.71
C ASP A 4 -7.12 -5.59 -19.78
N GLU A 5 -7.30 -4.49 -20.52
CA GLU A 5 -6.40 -4.11 -21.61
C GLU A 5 -4.99 -3.77 -21.11
N VAL A 6 -4.92 -3.07 -19.98
CA VAL A 6 -3.65 -2.63 -19.37
C VAL A 6 -3.38 -3.29 -18.03
N LYS A 7 -4.26 -4.17 -17.56
CA LYS A 7 -4.17 -4.83 -16.23
C LYS A 7 -3.96 -3.84 -15.09
N PHE A 8 -4.60 -2.67 -15.18
CA PHE A 8 -4.61 -1.69 -14.10
C PHE A 8 -5.69 -2.02 -13.08
N SER A 9 -5.37 -1.88 -11.80
CA SER A 9 -6.28 -2.15 -10.68
C SER A 9 -6.44 -0.95 -9.79
N LEU A 10 -7.69 -0.58 -9.48
CA LEU A 10 -7.99 0.42 -8.45
C LEU A 10 -8.39 -0.30 -7.16
N TRP A 11 -7.67 -0.03 -6.08
CA TRP A 11 -7.98 -0.49 -4.72
C TRP A 11 -8.42 0.69 -3.86
N CYS A 12 -9.15 0.41 -2.78
CA CYS A 12 -9.57 1.43 -1.82
C CYS A 12 -8.67 1.40 -0.58
N ASP A 13 -8.16 2.56 -0.15
CA ASP A 13 -7.39 2.71 1.10
C ASP A 13 -8.32 3.15 2.24
N PHE A 14 -9.26 2.25 2.59
CA PHE A 14 -10.25 2.50 3.64
C PHE A 14 -10.87 1.20 4.14
N ILE A 15 -10.96 1.01 5.45
CA ILE A 15 -11.66 -0.10 6.12
C ILE A 15 -12.42 0.45 7.33
N GLU A 16 -13.70 0.14 7.39
CA GLU A 16 -14.60 0.41 8.50
C GLU A 16 -15.79 -0.54 8.38
N ARG A 17 -16.37 -1.01 9.49
CA ARG A 17 -17.32 -2.13 9.51
C ARG A 17 -18.62 -1.85 8.75
N ASP A 18 -19.22 -0.67 8.93
CA ASP A 18 -20.44 -0.30 8.22
C ASP A 18 -20.19 -0.11 6.72
N PHE A 19 -19.03 0.48 6.37
CA PHE A 19 -18.58 0.57 5.00
C PHE A 19 -18.45 -0.82 4.36
N LEU A 20 -17.83 -1.78 5.05
CA LEU A 20 -17.67 -3.16 4.58
C LEU A 20 -19.01 -3.87 4.38
N GLY A 21 -20.02 -3.52 5.17
CA GLY A 21 -21.39 -4.06 5.05
C GLY A 21 -22.23 -3.44 3.93
N GLY A 22 -21.90 -2.24 3.49
CA GLY A 22 -22.69 -1.41 2.60
C GLY A 22 -21.97 -0.99 1.32
N GLU A 23 -21.39 0.20 1.32
CA GLU A 23 -20.81 0.84 0.13
C GLU A 23 -19.67 0.02 -0.50
N PHE A 24 -18.85 -0.65 0.29
CA PHE A 24 -17.78 -1.52 -0.18
C PHE A 24 -18.28 -2.62 -1.13
N VAL A 25 -19.40 -3.27 -0.77
CA VAL A 25 -20.01 -4.30 -1.61
C VAL A 25 -20.47 -3.73 -2.94
N ASN A 26 -21.08 -2.54 -2.92
CA ASN A 26 -21.52 -1.85 -4.13
C ASN A 26 -20.33 -1.49 -5.04
N LEU A 27 -19.24 -1.00 -4.48
CA LEU A 27 -18.03 -0.66 -5.25
C LEU A 27 -17.42 -1.90 -5.92
N ILE A 28 -17.40 -3.05 -5.24
CA ILE A 28 -16.95 -4.32 -5.82
C ILE A 28 -17.89 -4.80 -6.93
N GLN A 29 -19.20 -4.85 -6.68
CA GLN A 29 -20.19 -5.35 -7.64
C GLN A 29 -20.24 -4.53 -8.92
N ASN A 30 -20.03 -3.22 -8.82
CA ASN A 30 -19.94 -2.30 -9.95
C ASN A 30 -18.55 -2.30 -10.62
N GLY A 31 -17.62 -3.16 -10.20
CA GLY A 31 -16.28 -3.24 -10.75
C GLY A 31 -15.43 -1.99 -10.52
N VAL A 32 -15.78 -1.16 -9.53
CA VAL A 32 -15.04 0.08 -9.22
C VAL A 32 -13.71 -0.24 -8.55
N ILE A 33 -13.73 -1.11 -7.54
CA ILE A 33 -12.52 -1.53 -6.83
C ILE A 33 -12.32 -3.04 -6.91
N SER A 34 -11.06 -3.45 -6.94
CA SER A 34 -10.66 -4.87 -6.99
C SER A 34 -9.75 -5.27 -5.82
N GLY A 35 -9.59 -4.42 -4.82
CA GLY A 35 -8.81 -4.70 -3.63
C GLY A 35 -8.96 -3.60 -2.59
N VAL A 36 -8.36 -3.82 -1.42
CA VAL A 36 -8.41 -2.85 -0.32
C VAL A 36 -7.13 -2.89 0.52
N THR A 37 -6.69 -1.73 0.97
CA THR A 37 -5.57 -1.59 1.90
C THR A 37 -6.01 -0.96 3.22
N SER A 38 -5.30 -1.30 4.28
CA SER A 38 -5.41 -0.66 5.57
C SER A 38 -4.06 -0.13 6.06
N ASN A 39 -4.10 0.69 7.07
CA ASN A 39 -2.94 1.18 7.80
C ASN A 39 -3.37 1.62 9.21
N PRO A 40 -2.43 1.88 10.15
CA PRO A 40 -2.79 2.29 11.50
C PRO A 40 -3.69 3.54 11.58
N ALA A 41 -3.51 4.53 10.70
CA ALA A 41 -4.32 5.74 10.73
C ALA A 41 -5.80 5.47 10.35
N ILE A 42 -6.04 4.55 9.40
CA ILE A 42 -7.39 4.11 9.02
C ILE A 42 -8.08 3.43 10.20
N PHE A 43 -7.42 2.45 10.82
CA PHE A 43 -7.99 1.76 12.00
C PHE A 43 -8.17 2.69 13.20
N LYS A 44 -7.23 3.63 13.43
CA LYS A 44 -7.41 4.66 14.44
C LYS A 44 -8.71 5.42 14.22
N SER A 45 -8.93 5.94 13.02
CA SER A 45 -10.15 6.67 12.68
C SER A 45 -11.37 5.79 12.89
N ALA A 46 -11.40 4.58 12.35
CA ALA A 46 -12.53 3.66 12.47
C ALA A 46 -12.87 3.36 13.93
N PHE A 47 -11.91 2.91 14.73
CA PHE A 47 -12.16 2.43 16.10
C PHE A 47 -12.48 3.54 17.10
N THR A 48 -12.05 4.78 16.83
CA THR A 48 -12.31 5.92 17.72
C THR A 48 -13.57 6.72 17.37
N THR A 49 -14.03 6.65 16.11
CA THR A 49 -15.16 7.49 15.67
C THR A 49 -16.43 6.71 15.37
N SER A 50 -16.35 5.43 14.99
CA SER A 50 -17.53 4.64 14.62
C SER A 50 -18.13 3.91 15.82
N GLU A 51 -19.44 4.11 16.02
CA GLU A 51 -20.19 3.52 17.13
C GLU A 51 -20.23 1.98 17.07
N VAL A 52 -20.14 1.40 15.87
CA VAL A 52 -20.23 -0.07 15.66
C VAL A 52 -19.16 -0.85 16.42
N TYR A 53 -18.03 -0.22 16.74
CA TYR A 53 -16.95 -0.87 17.50
C TYR A 53 -17.14 -0.81 19.01
N LYS A 54 -17.86 0.18 19.54
CA LYS A 54 -18.03 0.38 21.00
C LYS A 54 -18.63 -0.84 21.69
N GLU A 55 -19.68 -1.41 21.10
CA GLU A 55 -20.32 -2.62 21.64
C GLU A 55 -19.39 -3.83 21.53
N THR A 56 -18.69 -3.99 20.41
CA THR A 56 -17.74 -5.09 20.21
C THR A 56 -16.59 -5.01 21.21
N ILE A 57 -16.05 -3.81 21.46
CA ILE A 57 -14.99 -3.57 22.46
C ILE A 57 -15.49 -3.93 23.86
N LYS A 58 -16.66 -3.41 24.26
CA LYS A 58 -17.28 -3.66 25.57
C LYS A 58 -17.52 -5.16 25.82
N ASN A 59 -17.95 -5.87 24.80
CA ASN A 59 -18.30 -7.30 24.88
C ASN A 59 -17.13 -8.23 24.56
N SER A 60 -15.95 -7.71 24.23
CA SER A 60 -14.78 -8.52 23.83
C SER A 60 -14.24 -9.42 24.95
N GLY A 61 -14.43 -9.02 26.21
CA GLY A 61 -13.82 -9.67 27.38
C GLY A 61 -12.28 -9.56 27.44
N LEU A 62 -11.68 -8.86 26.49
CA LEU A 62 -10.21 -8.66 26.40
C LEU A 62 -9.79 -7.48 27.30
N LYS A 63 -8.61 -7.61 27.90
CA LYS A 63 -8.06 -6.60 28.83
C LYS A 63 -6.88 -5.81 28.25
N TYR A 64 -6.25 -6.33 27.20
CA TYR A 64 -5.04 -5.74 26.63
C TYR A 64 -5.37 -5.00 25.33
N PRO A 65 -5.06 -3.70 25.22
CA PRO A 65 -5.38 -2.90 24.05
C PRO A 65 -4.92 -3.51 22.72
N LYS A 66 -3.70 -4.06 22.65
CA LYS A 66 -3.22 -4.73 21.43
C LYS A 66 -4.10 -5.92 21.04
N ALA A 67 -4.55 -6.73 22.01
CA ALA A 67 -5.42 -7.86 21.72
C ALA A 67 -6.82 -7.42 21.24
N ILE A 68 -7.34 -6.29 21.77
CA ILE A 68 -8.60 -5.69 21.31
C ILE A 68 -8.43 -5.19 19.86
N TYR A 69 -7.36 -4.42 19.60
CA TYR A 69 -7.03 -3.92 18.27
C TYR A 69 -6.95 -5.05 17.25
N GLU A 70 -6.15 -6.07 17.53
CA GLU A 70 -5.96 -7.21 16.63
C GLU A 70 -7.28 -7.94 16.36
N ARG A 71 -8.07 -8.15 17.39
CA ARG A 71 -9.39 -8.79 17.25
C ARG A 71 -10.31 -8.03 16.29
N LEU A 72 -10.37 -6.71 16.43
CA LEU A 72 -11.17 -5.86 15.54
C LEU A 72 -10.61 -5.83 14.13
N ALA A 73 -9.31 -5.60 14.00
CA ALA A 73 -8.63 -5.48 12.71
C ALA A 73 -8.71 -6.79 11.91
N THR A 74 -8.37 -7.94 12.53
CA THR A 74 -8.40 -9.24 11.85
C THR A 74 -9.82 -9.63 11.42
N GLN A 75 -10.85 -9.28 12.21
CA GLN A 75 -12.26 -9.48 11.82
C GLN A 75 -12.62 -8.65 10.59
N ASP A 76 -12.29 -7.37 10.56
CA ASP A 76 -12.64 -6.49 9.45
C ASP A 76 -11.85 -6.85 8.17
N ILE A 77 -10.59 -7.20 8.31
CA ILE A 77 -9.78 -7.75 7.19
C ILE A 77 -10.41 -9.05 6.66
N LYS A 78 -10.85 -9.96 7.53
CA LYS A 78 -11.52 -11.19 7.12
C LYS A 78 -12.84 -10.93 6.38
N ILE A 79 -13.64 -9.97 6.85
CA ILE A 79 -14.87 -9.56 6.17
C ILE A 79 -14.55 -9.03 4.78
N ALA A 80 -13.57 -8.11 4.67
CA ALA A 80 -13.14 -7.56 3.39
C ALA A 80 -12.61 -8.64 2.43
N ALA A 81 -11.76 -9.55 2.94
CA ALA A 81 -11.21 -10.66 2.16
C ALA A 81 -12.31 -11.60 1.65
N THR A 82 -13.32 -11.88 2.48
CA THR A 82 -14.47 -12.71 2.08
C THR A 82 -15.28 -12.04 0.95
N LYS A 83 -15.52 -10.72 1.04
CA LYS A 83 -16.25 -9.96 -0.01
C LYS A 83 -15.49 -9.92 -1.34
N LEU A 84 -14.17 -9.83 -1.30
CA LEU A 84 -13.28 -9.79 -2.46
C LEU A 84 -12.89 -11.19 -2.99
N PHE A 85 -13.28 -12.26 -2.31
CA PHE A 85 -12.83 -13.61 -2.65
C PHE A 85 -13.20 -14.04 -4.07
N LYS A 86 -14.35 -13.61 -4.58
CA LYS A 86 -14.77 -13.90 -5.98
C LYS A 86 -13.78 -13.27 -6.98
N ASN A 87 -13.38 -12.02 -6.76
CA ASN A 87 -12.38 -11.35 -7.61
C ASN A 87 -11.06 -12.11 -7.58
N TYR A 88 -10.60 -12.48 -6.38
CA TYR A 88 -9.37 -13.27 -6.21
C TYR A 88 -9.43 -14.61 -6.94
N ALA A 89 -10.52 -15.35 -6.81
CA ALA A 89 -10.70 -16.64 -7.48
C ALA A 89 -10.75 -16.54 -9.00
N ASN A 90 -11.21 -15.41 -9.54
CA ASN A 90 -11.23 -15.11 -10.97
C ASN A 90 -9.89 -14.58 -11.51
N GLY A 91 -8.94 -14.26 -10.65
CA GLY A 91 -7.69 -13.61 -11.04
C GLY A 91 -7.77 -12.08 -11.21
N ASP A 92 -8.85 -11.46 -10.73
CA ASP A 92 -9.12 -10.02 -10.83
C ASP A 92 -8.61 -9.26 -9.59
N ASP A 93 -7.42 -9.58 -9.10
CA ASP A 93 -6.83 -9.14 -7.83
C ASP A 93 -7.53 -9.71 -6.59
N GLY A 94 -8.47 -8.98 -5.98
CA GLY A 94 -9.22 -9.42 -4.80
C GLY A 94 -8.42 -9.44 -3.50
N PHE A 95 -7.29 -8.72 -3.42
CA PHE A 95 -6.41 -8.72 -2.25
C PHE A 95 -6.83 -7.71 -1.19
N VAL A 96 -6.50 -8.05 0.05
CA VAL A 96 -6.70 -7.21 1.25
C VAL A 96 -5.42 -7.18 2.05
N SER A 97 -4.94 -5.98 2.44
CA SER A 97 -3.70 -5.85 3.21
C SER A 97 -3.95 -5.48 4.67
N ILE A 98 -3.22 -6.16 5.58
CA ILE A 98 -3.09 -5.80 6.99
C ILE A 98 -1.63 -5.57 7.34
N GLU A 99 -1.35 -4.51 8.09
CA GLU A 99 0.01 -4.15 8.50
C GLU A 99 0.39 -4.82 9.82
N VAL A 100 1.65 -5.28 9.91
CA VAL A 100 2.25 -5.74 11.17
C VAL A 100 2.40 -4.55 12.13
N ASP A 101 2.62 -4.83 13.40
CA ASP A 101 2.93 -3.82 14.42
C ASP A 101 4.14 -2.96 13.97
N PRO A 102 3.95 -1.65 13.74
CA PRO A 102 5.03 -0.79 13.23
C PRO A 102 6.21 -0.66 14.19
N THR A 103 6.03 -0.97 15.48
CA THR A 103 7.12 -0.97 16.46
C THR A 103 8.12 -2.10 16.27
N LEU A 104 7.81 -3.07 15.41
CA LEU A 104 8.68 -4.20 15.06
C LEU A 104 9.54 -3.93 13.81
N SER A 105 9.50 -2.73 13.26
CA SER A 105 10.11 -2.38 11.97
C SER A 105 11.62 -2.64 11.85
N ASP A 106 12.33 -2.76 12.97
CA ASP A 106 13.77 -3.05 13.05
C ASP A 106 14.09 -4.48 13.50
N ASP A 107 13.06 -5.33 13.73
CA ASP A 107 13.20 -6.73 14.15
C ASP A 107 12.59 -7.68 13.11
N ALA A 108 13.44 -8.30 12.30
CA ALA A 108 13.03 -9.21 11.23
C ALA A 108 12.31 -10.47 11.75
N ALA A 109 12.77 -11.03 12.88
CA ALA A 109 12.19 -12.24 13.45
C ALA A 109 10.79 -11.95 14.02
N ALA A 110 10.67 -10.90 14.84
CA ALA A 110 9.38 -10.50 15.41
C ALA A 110 8.37 -10.09 14.32
N THR A 111 8.79 -9.35 13.29
CA THR A 111 7.96 -9.02 12.13
C THR A 111 7.48 -10.25 11.37
N THR A 112 8.36 -11.23 11.16
CA THR A 112 8.03 -12.49 10.50
C THR A 112 7.02 -13.31 11.32
N ASP A 113 7.26 -13.47 12.61
CA ASP A 113 6.40 -14.24 13.51
C ASP A 113 5.00 -13.62 13.61
N GLU A 114 4.91 -12.29 13.71
CA GLU A 114 3.64 -11.59 13.71
C GLU A 114 2.92 -11.73 12.35
N GLY A 115 3.63 -11.59 11.25
CA GLY A 115 3.06 -11.79 9.92
C GLY A 115 2.47 -13.20 9.72
N VAL A 116 3.20 -14.25 10.14
CA VAL A 116 2.70 -15.64 10.11
C VAL A 116 1.46 -15.80 10.99
N ARG A 117 1.48 -15.22 12.19
CA ARG A 117 0.37 -15.29 13.14
C ARG A 117 -0.89 -14.61 12.62
N LEU A 118 -0.77 -13.37 12.15
CA LEU A 118 -1.89 -12.62 11.58
C LEU A 118 -2.48 -13.33 10.35
N TYR A 119 -1.64 -13.82 9.45
CA TYR A 119 -2.10 -14.57 8.28
C TYR A 119 -2.86 -15.83 8.68
N GLY A 120 -2.33 -16.60 9.65
CA GLY A 120 -2.98 -17.82 10.17
C GLY A 120 -4.29 -17.52 10.90
N GLU A 121 -4.39 -16.42 11.65
CA GLU A 121 -5.61 -16.01 12.36
C GLU A 121 -6.73 -15.58 11.41
N ILE A 122 -6.39 -14.79 10.39
CA ILE A 122 -7.36 -14.35 9.38
C ILE A 122 -7.79 -15.53 8.51
N ALA A 123 -6.88 -16.45 8.17
CA ALA A 123 -7.12 -17.67 7.43
C ALA A 123 -7.85 -17.44 6.08
N MET A 124 -7.38 -16.46 5.30
CA MET A 124 -7.89 -16.14 3.96
C MET A 124 -6.72 -16.04 2.97
N PRO A 125 -6.77 -16.72 1.80
CA PRO A 125 -5.64 -16.79 0.87
C PRO A 125 -5.37 -15.48 0.14
N ASN A 126 -6.31 -14.57 0.10
CA ASN A 126 -6.22 -13.25 -0.53
C ASN A 126 -5.81 -12.13 0.43
N VAL A 127 -5.24 -12.48 1.59
CA VAL A 127 -4.65 -11.50 2.51
C VAL A 127 -3.18 -11.31 2.19
N MET A 128 -2.73 -10.06 2.21
CA MET A 128 -1.33 -9.65 2.13
C MET A 128 -0.88 -9.09 3.48
N ILE A 129 0.23 -9.56 3.98
CA ILE A 129 0.88 -8.97 5.17
C ILE A 129 1.67 -7.75 4.71
N LYS A 130 1.38 -6.59 5.31
CA LYS A 130 1.98 -5.32 4.95
C LYS A 130 3.16 -5.02 5.85
N ILE A 131 4.34 -4.77 5.26
CA ILE A 131 5.63 -4.64 5.95
C ILE A 131 6.37 -3.41 5.44
N PRO A 132 6.90 -2.54 6.34
CA PRO A 132 7.73 -1.40 5.94
C PRO A 132 9.04 -1.85 5.29
N ALA A 133 9.51 -1.10 4.28
CA ALA A 133 10.76 -1.37 3.57
C ALA A 133 11.99 -0.90 4.36
N THR A 134 12.23 -1.51 5.51
CA THR A 134 13.45 -1.42 6.30
C THR A 134 14.38 -2.60 5.99
N LYS A 135 15.61 -2.57 6.50
CA LYS A 135 16.52 -3.73 6.37
C LYS A 135 15.91 -4.99 6.98
N ALA A 136 15.37 -4.90 8.19
CA ALA A 136 14.66 -6.00 8.84
C ALA A 136 13.39 -6.41 8.07
N GLY A 137 12.70 -5.43 7.48
CA GLY A 137 11.54 -5.66 6.62
C GLY A 137 11.86 -6.52 5.39
N PHE A 138 13.00 -6.33 4.73
CA PHE A 138 13.39 -7.16 3.58
C PHE A 138 13.60 -8.62 3.97
N GLU A 139 14.26 -8.87 5.11
CA GLU A 139 14.44 -10.23 5.65
C GLU A 139 13.08 -10.88 5.96
N ALA A 140 12.15 -10.14 6.58
CA ALA A 140 10.80 -10.62 6.86
C ALA A 140 9.98 -10.88 5.58
N MET A 141 10.10 -10.02 4.54
CA MET A 141 9.46 -10.21 3.23
C MET A 141 9.92 -11.51 2.56
N SER A 142 11.23 -11.78 2.52
CA SER A 142 11.78 -13.05 2.01
C SER A 142 11.27 -14.25 2.83
N ALA A 143 11.28 -14.14 4.16
CA ALA A 143 10.82 -15.20 5.04
C ALA A 143 9.32 -15.53 4.89
N LEU A 144 8.46 -14.53 4.71
CA LEU A 144 7.01 -14.73 4.52
C LEU A 144 6.69 -15.30 3.13
N THR A 145 7.29 -14.75 2.08
CA THR A 145 7.08 -15.25 0.71
C THR A 145 7.60 -16.68 0.54
N SER A 146 8.69 -17.06 1.24
CA SER A 146 9.18 -18.44 1.27
C SER A 146 8.21 -19.43 1.93
N ARG A 147 7.21 -18.95 2.67
CA ARG A 147 6.12 -19.71 3.29
C ARG A 147 4.81 -19.65 2.50
N GLY A 148 4.81 -18.99 1.32
CA GLY A 148 3.62 -18.85 0.49
C GLY A 148 2.66 -17.75 0.95
N ILE A 149 3.10 -16.82 1.80
CA ILE A 149 2.31 -15.70 2.30
C ILE A 149 2.49 -14.50 1.35
N ASN A 150 1.37 -13.91 0.91
CA ASN A 150 1.41 -12.71 0.08
C ASN A 150 1.86 -11.51 0.91
N VAL A 151 2.62 -10.61 0.28
CA VAL A 151 3.22 -9.46 0.97
C VAL A 151 2.93 -8.15 0.25
N ASN A 152 2.65 -7.10 1.02
CA ASN A 152 2.58 -5.72 0.58
C ASN A 152 3.75 -4.94 1.20
N ALA A 153 4.81 -4.70 0.44
CA ALA A 153 5.92 -3.85 0.90
C ALA A 153 5.46 -2.40 0.93
N THR A 154 5.61 -1.72 2.06
CA THR A 154 5.10 -0.34 2.23
C THR A 154 6.20 0.66 2.62
N LEU A 155 5.84 1.96 2.59
CA LEU A 155 6.74 3.08 2.81
C LEU A 155 7.92 3.08 1.80
N ILE A 156 7.59 2.80 0.53
CA ILE A 156 8.59 2.89 -0.54
C ILE A 156 8.66 4.32 -1.04
N PHE A 157 9.81 4.93 -0.86
CA PHE A 157 10.13 6.28 -1.30
C PHE A 157 11.30 6.29 -2.28
N SER A 158 12.24 5.35 -2.17
CA SER A 158 13.44 5.35 -3.00
C SER A 158 13.52 4.14 -3.94
N PRO A 159 14.25 4.28 -5.08
CA PRO A 159 14.59 3.15 -5.95
C PRO A 159 15.32 2.03 -5.21
N GLU A 160 16.21 2.37 -4.28
CA GLU A 160 16.98 1.41 -3.49
C GLU A 160 16.08 0.55 -2.61
N GLN A 161 15.04 1.14 -2.01
CA GLN A 161 14.04 0.38 -1.24
C GLN A 161 13.28 -0.59 -2.14
N ALA A 162 12.88 -0.15 -3.34
CA ALA A 162 12.19 -1.01 -4.29
C ALA A 162 13.07 -2.19 -4.73
N MET A 163 14.36 -1.95 -4.99
CA MET A 163 15.32 -3.02 -5.30
C MET A 163 15.45 -4.02 -4.16
N GLY A 164 15.60 -3.54 -2.91
CA GLY A 164 15.65 -4.42 -1.74
C GLY A 164 14.40 -5.30 -1.59
N CYS A 165 13.20 -4.76 -1.89
CA CYS A 165 11.97 -5.54 -1.94
C CYS A 165 11.98 -6.58 -3.06
N LEU A 166 12.41 -6.21 -4.26
CA LEU A 166 12.48 -7.12 -5.41
C LEU A 166 13.43 -8.29 -5.13
N ASP A 167 14.60 -8.03 -4.56
CA ASP A 167 15.57 -9.06 -4.20
C ASP A 167 15.00 -10.00 -3.11
N ALA A 168 14.33 -9.45 -2.09
CA ALA A 168 13.67 -10.24 -1.05
C ALA A 168 12.56 -11.14 -1.60
N PHE A 169 11.73 -10.62 -2.52
CA PHE A 169 10.67 -11.40 -3.17
C PHE A 169 11.21 -12.46 -4.12
N GLU A 170 12.25 -12.15 -4.88
CA GLU A 170 12.91 -13.12 -5.75
C GLU A 170 13.47 -14.30 -4.93
N GLU A 171 14.20 -14.02 -3.85
CA GLU A 171 14.74 -15.02 -2.93
C GLU A 171 13.64 -15.87 -2.28
N GLY A 172 12.64 -15.23 -1.67
CA GLY A 172 11.55 -15.92 -0.99
C GLY A 172 10.70 -16.78 -1.93
N CYS A 173 10.35 -16.24 -3.12
CA CYS A 173 9.61 -16.99 -4.14
C CYS A 173 10.42 -18.16 -4.70
N ALA A 174 11.74 -18.01 -4.90
CA ALA A 174 12.60 -19.11 -5.33
C ALA A 174 12.65 -20.23 -4.29
N ALA A 175 12.77 -19.88 -2.99
CA ALA A 175 12.72 -20.85 -1.90
C ALA A 175 11.37 -21.57 -1.82
N TYR A 176 10.26 -20.84 -2.00
CA TYR A 176 8.91 -21.40 -2.05
C TYR A 176 8.72 -22.37 -3.23
N ALA A 177 9.09 -21.94 -4.45
CA ALA A 177 8.97 -22.76 -5.66
C ALA A 177 9.78 -24.07 -5.56
N LYS A 178 10.97 -24.02 -4.96
CA LYS A 178 11.79 -25.21 -4.71
C LYS A 178 11.08 -26.22 -3.81
N LYS A 179 10.35 -25.74 -2.80
CA LYS A 179 9.62 -26.58 -1.84
C LYS A 179 8.27 -27.04 -2.38
N PHE A 180 7.60 -26.22 -3.18
CA PHE A 180 6.25 -26.45 -3.70
C PHE A 180 6.17 -26.17 -5.21
N PRO A 181 6.82 -26.99 -6.07
CA PRO A 181 7.04 -26.68 -7.49
C PRO A 181 5.76 -26.64 -8.35
N GLN A 182 4.64 -27.18 -7.84
CA GLN A 182 3.35 -27.21 -8.55
C GLN A 182 2.36 -26.16 -8.00
N THR A 183 2.76 -25.35 -7.03
CA THR A 183 1.89 -24.36 -6.39
C THR A 183 2.18 -22.97 -6.97
N PRO A 184 1.13 -22.15 -7.26
CA PRO A 184 1.34 -20.77 -7.68
C PRO A 184 2.17 -19.99 -6.67
N LEU A 185 3.04 -19.12 -7.16
CA LEU A 185 3.85 -18.24 -6.30
C LEU A 185 2.96 -17.28 -5.50
N PRO A 186 3.33 -16.96 -4.25
CA PRO A 186 2.68 -15.90 -3.50
C PRO A 186 2.80 -14.58 -4.24
N LYS A 187 1.78 -13.74 -4.15
CA LYS A 187 1.74 -12.44 -4.82
C LYS A 187 2.27 -11.35 -3.89
N SER A 188 2.96 -10.40 -4.49
CA SER A 188 3.49 -9.24 -3.76
C SER A 188 3.20 -7.95 -4.49
N VAL A 189 3.05 -6.87 -3.72
CA VAL A 189 2.99 -5.52 -4.25
C VAL A 189 4.00 -4.63 -3.55
N ILE A 190 4.55 -3.66 -4.28
CA ILE A 190 5.48 -2.65 -3.78
C ILE A 190 4.74 -1.33 -3.74
N SER A 191 4.36 -0.88 -2.54
CA SER A 191 3.56 0.32 -2.29
C SER A 191 4.43 1.58 -2.31
N ILE A 192 4.50 2.20 -3.48
CA ILE A 192 5.26 3.44 -3.76
C ILE A 192 4.43 4.63 -3.29
N PHE A 193 4.96 5.42 -2.37
CA PHE A 193 4.29 6.59 -1.83
C PHE A 193 4.50 7.80 -2.73
N VAL A 194 3.40 8.48 -3.09
CA VAL A 194 3.40 9.52 -4.12
C VAL A 194 3.27 10.93 -3.54
N SER A 195 2.12 11.32 -3.03
CA SER A 195 1.80 12.71 -2.68
C SER A 195 2.67 13.32 -1.57
N ARG A 196 3.40 12.50 -0.81
CA ARG A 196 4.26 13.01 0.27
C ARG A 196 5.45 13.82 -0.26
N PHE A 197 5.97 13.48 -1.45
CA PHE A 197 7.02 14.26 -2.11
C PHE A 197 6.56 15.69 -2.43
N ASP A 198 5.41 15.80 -3.04
CA ASP A 198 4.89 17.08 -3.48
C ASP A 198 4.51 17.96 -2.27
N ARG A 199 3.92 17.34 -1.23
CA ARG A 199 3.67 18.06 0.04
C ARG A 199 4.93 18.60 0.73
N LEU A 200 6.04 17.89 0.59
CA LEU A 200 7.32 18.32 1.18
C LEU A 200 8.03 19.37 0.32
N LEU A 201 7.91 19.27 -0.99
CA LEU A 201 8.79 20.00 -1.92
C LEU A 201 8.10 21.13 -2.68
N ASP A 202 6.78 21.10 -2.86
CA ASP A 202 6.08 22.04 -3.76
C ASP A 202 6.26 23.50 -3.39
N GLU A 203 6.28 23.83 -2.10
CA GLU A 203 6.53 25.21 -1.67
C GLU A 203 7.92 25.71 -2.10
N ARG A 204 8.94 24.89 -1.92
CA ARG A 204 10.31 25.19 -2.35
C ARG A 204 10.44 25.26 -3.87
N LEU A 205 9.74 24.39 -4.59
CA LEU A 205 9.72 24.38 -6.06
C LEU A 205 9.03 25.64 -6.60
N ARG A 206 7.92 26.06 -6.00
CA ARG A 206 7.20 27.29 -6.36
C ARG A 206 8.07 28.53 -6.20
N GLN A 207 8.83 28.62 -5.11
CA GLN A 207 9.80 29.71 -4.88
C GLN A 207 10.93 29.71 -5.92
N SER A 208 11.25 28.56 -6.51
CA SER A 208 12.24 28.41 -7.58
C SER A 208 11.63 28.51 -8.99
N SER A 209 10.34 28.86 -9.11
CA SER A 209 9.59 28.88 -10.38
C SER A 209 9.63 27.55 -11.15
N LEU A 210 9.67 26.43 -10.43
CA LEU A 210 9.62 25.08 -10.97
C LEU A 210 8.21 24.47 -10.87
N PRO A 211 7.86 23.53 -11.75
CA PRO A 211 6.58 22.82 -11.69
C PRO A 211 6.36 22.12 -10.37
N THR A 212 5.15 22.22 -9.83
CA THR A 212 4.69 21.54 -8.61
C THR A 212 3.83 20.32 -8.92
N GLY A 213 3.59 19.44 -7.93
CA GLY A 213 2.72 18.27 -8.07
C GLY A 213 3.30 17.15 -8.96
N GLN A 214 4.60 17.15 -9.25
CA GLN A 214 5.21 16.22 -10.20
C GLN A 214 6.32 15.35 -9.62
N VAL A 215 6.95 15.74 -8.53
CA VAL A 215 8.09 14.99 -7.98
C VAL A 215 7.64 13.59 -7.57
N GLY A 216 6.49 13.48 -6.91
CA GLY A 216 5.91 12.21 -6.51
C GLY A 216 5.61 11.30 -7.71
N ILE A 217 5.05 11.85 -8.78
CA ILE A 217 4.73 11.11 -10.01
C ILE A 217 6.01 10.63 -10.71
N MET A 218 7.00 11.51 -10.90
CA MET A 218 8.25 11.15 -11.58
C MET A 218 9.07 10.13 -10.79
N ASN A 219 9.07 10.24 -9.45
CA ASN A 219 9.69 9.23 -8.60
C ASN A 219 8.94 7.89 -8.66
N ALA A 220 7.61 7.93 -8.62
CA ALA A 220 6.80 6.74 -8.75
C ALA A 220 7.00 6.05 -10.12
N ALA A 221 7.07 6.83 -11.20
CA ALA A 221 7.37 6.31 -12.54
C ALA A 221 8.77 5.68 -12.62
N LYS A 222 9.78 6.29 -11.99
CA LYS A 222 11.13 5.74 -11.90
C LYS A 222 11.15 4.36 -11.25
N ILE A 223 10.46 4.23 -10.12
CA ILE A 223 10.39 2.98 -9.38
C ILE A 223 9.53 1.95 -10.13
N TYR A 224 8.42 2.37 -10.73
CA TYR A 224 7.59 1.51 -11.57
C TYR A 224 8.40 0.90 -12.73
N ASN A 225 9.14 1.71 -13.49
CA ASN A 225 9.99 1.21 -14.58
C ASN A 225 10.99 0.16 -14.07
N LEU A 226 11.59 0.37 -12.89
CA LEU A 226 12.50 -0.57 -12.26
C LEU A 226 11.82 -1.92 -11.94
N ILE A 227 10.58 -1.90 -11.44
CA ILE A 227 9.80 -3.10 -11.14
C ILE A 227 9.44 -3.85 -12.42
N GLU A 228 8.97 -3.13 -13.45
CA GLU A 228 8.62 -3.75 -14.73
C GLU A 228 9.85 -4.32 -15.46
N ASP A 229 11.00 -3.63 -15.41
CA ASP A 229 12.27 -4.11 -16.01
C ASP A 229 12.77 -5.39 -15.31
N LYS A 230 12.62 -5.53 -13.99
CA LYS A 230 12.95 -6.74 -13.24
C LYS A 230 12.02 -7.91 -13.61
N ASN A 231 10.81 -7.62 -14.04
CA ASN A 231 9.83 -8.56 -14.60
C ASN A 231 9.57 -9.82 -13.75
N LEU A 232 9.40 -9.66 -12.44
CA LEU A 232 9.01 -10.76 -11.56
C LEU A 232 7.50 -11.03 -11.67
N PRO A 233 7.06 -12.24 -12.08
CA PRO A 233 5.64 -12.51 -12.41
C PRO A 233 4.69 -12.48 -11.22
N SER A 234 5.22 -12.46 -10.01
CA SER A 234 4.47 -12.41 -8.75
C SER A 234 4.43 -11.03 -8.11
N VAL A 235 5.12 -10.03 -8.70
CA VAL A 235 5.28 -8.69 -8.11
C VAL A 235 4.68 -7.63 -9.02
N ARG A 236 3.93 -6.68 -8.43
CA ARG A 236 3.38 -5.51 -9.13
C ARG A 236 3.72 -4.23 -8.38
N ALA A 237 3.88 -3.14 -9.12
CA ALA A 237 3.90 -1.80 -8.54
C ALA A 237 2.51 -1.43 -8.02
N LEU A 238 2.46 -0.85 -6.82
CA LEU A 238 1.27 -0.27 -6.23
C LEU A 238 1.54 1.17 -5.87
N PHE A 239 0.78 2.11 -6.42
CA PHE A 239 0.86 3.52 -6.05
C PHE A 239 -0.02 3.79 -4.85
N ALA A 240 0.59 4.27 -3.77
CA ALA A 240 -0.05 4.57 -2.49
C ALA A 240 0.11 6.04 -2.11
N SER A 241 -0.65 6.49 -1.11
CA SER A 241 -0.69 7.92 -0.74
C SER A 241 -1.05 8.79 -1.96
N THR A 242 -2.11 8.42 -2.66
CA THR A 242 -2.56 9.06 -3.91
C THR A 242 -3.72 10.04 -3.72
N GLY A 243 -4.12 10.29 -2.47
CA GLY A 243 -5.06 11.38 -2.13
C GLY A 243 -4.38 12.74 -2.19
N VAL A 244 -5.02 13.69 -2.85
CA VAL A 244 -4.61 15.10 -2.87
C VAL A 244 -5.00 15.76 -1.54
N LYS A 245 -4.10 16.56 -0.99
CA LYS A 245 -4.37 17.43 0.17
C LYS A 245 -4.13 18.87 -0.24
N GLY A 246 -5.13 19.73 -0.03
CA GLY A 246 -5.13 21.12 -0.52
C GLY A 246 -6.03 21.29 -1.74
N GLY A 247 -6.10 22.52 -2.29
CA GLY A 247 -7.03 22.88 -3.36
C GLY A 247 -6.40 23.08 -4.75
N ASP A 248 -5.09 22.89 -4.87
CA ASP A 248 -4.36 23.24 -6.11
C ASP A 248 -4.48 22.16 -7.20
N LEU A 249 -4.75 20.91 -6.82
CA LEU A 249 -4.87 19.77 -7.72
C LEU A 249 -6.24 19.13 -7.60
N ARG A 250 -6.70 18.45 -8.67
CA ARG A 250 -7.91 17.62 -8.63
C ARG A 250 -7.78 16.56 -7.54
N PRO A 251 -8.85 16.21 -6.81
CA PRO A 251 -8.79 15.16 -5.76
C PRO A 251 -8.30 13.79 -6.25
N ASP A 252 -8.51 13.46 -7.53
CA ASP A 252 -8.13 12.21 -8.18
C ASP A 252 -6.86 12.31 -9.06
N TYR A 253 -6.11 13.43 -8.95
CA TYR A 253 -4.97 13.74 -9.80
C TYR A 253 -3.95 12.59 -9.88
N TYR A 254 -3.45 12.11 -8.75
CA TYR A 254 -2.43 11.07 -8.74
C TYR A 254 -2.92 9.73 -9.28
N VAL A 255 -4.21 9.41 -9.11
CA VAL A 255 -4.80 8.19 -9.68
C VAL A 255 -4.79 8.27 -11.21
N ARG A 256 -5.19 9.42 -11.77
CA ARG A 256 -5.21 9.65 -13.23
C ARG A 256 -3.82 9.66 -13.85
N GLU A 257 -2.85 10.29 -13.18
CA GLU A 257 -1.49 10.39 -13.70
C GLU A 257 -0.74 9.05 -13.67
N LEU A 258 -1.13 8.12 -12.80
CA LEU A 258 -0.43 6.86 -12.55
C LEU A 258 -1.24 5.62 -13.02
N MET A 259 -2.15 5.78 -13.98
CA MET A 259 -2.83 4.65 -14.61
C MET A 259 -1.92 3.91 -15.59
N TYR A 260 -0.84 3.32 -15.07
CA TYR A 260 0.13 2.59 -15.87
C TYR A 260 -0.25 1.12 -16.04
N LYS A 261 0.26 0.50 -17.12
CA LYS A 261 0.08 -0.93 -17.38
C LYS A 261 0.54 -1.76 -16.19
N ASN A 262 -0.20 -2.83 -15.88
CA ASN A 262 0.14 -3.78 -14.82
C ASN A 262 0.25 -3.18 -13.40
N ALA A 263 -0.10 -1.93 -13.20
CA ALA A 263 -0.01 -1.24 -11.91
C ALA A 263 -1.29 -1.37 -11.08
N VAL A 264 -1.13 -1.22 -9.78
CA VAL A 264 -2.21 -1.03 -8.81
C VAL A 264 -2.16 0.40 -8.30
N ASN A 265 -3.30 1.01 -8.03
CA ASN A 265 -3.38 2.28 -7.30
C ASN A 265 -4.34 2.09 -6.12
N THR A 266 -3.88 2.35 -4.90
CA THR A 266 -4.77 2.36 -3.74
C THR A 266 -5.02 3.80 -3.31
N ALA A 267 -6.30 4.20 -3.33
CA ALA A 267 -6.72 5.57 -3.11
C ALA A 267 -7.72 5.68 -1.95
N PRO A 268 -7.70 6.80 -1.19
CA PRO A 268 -8.74 7.10 -0.21
C PRO A 268 -10.14 7.01 -0.81
N LEU A 269 -11.15 6.64 -0.01
CA LEU A 269 -12.51 6.46 -0.47
C LEU A 269 -13.06 7.69 -1.23
N ASP A 270 -12.82 8.90 -0.72
CA ASP A 270 -13.26 10.12 -1.38
C ASP A 270 -12.56 10.35 -2.73
N THR A 271 -11.29 9.98 -2.84
CA THR A 271 -10.55 10.01 -4.10
C THR A 271 -11.11 8.99 -5.10
N VAL A 272 -11.48 7.78 -4.64
CA VAL A 272 -12.16 6.78 -5.48
C VAL A 272 -13.49 7.32 -6.00
N LYS A 273 -14.30 7.93 -5.12
CA LYS A 273 -15.58 8.55 -5.49
C LYS A 273 -15.43 9.68 -6.52
N GLU A 274 -14.37 10.46 -6.40
CA GLU A 274 -14.09 11.52 -7.38
C GLU A 274 -13.64 10.96 -8.72
N PHE A 275 -12.75 9.98 -8.69
CA PHE A 275 -12.18 9.35 -9.88
C PHE A 275 -13.24 8.72 -10.80
N ILE A 276 -14.28 8.10 -10.23
CA ILE A 276 -15.34 7.43 -11.00
C ILE A 276 -16.36 8.37 -11.66
N LYS A 277 -16.35 9.67 -11.31
CA LYS A 277 -17.27 10.65 -11.91
C LYS A 277 -16.98 10.90 -13.38
N GLU A 278 -15.74 10.76 -13.80
CA GLU A 278 -15.29 11.01 -15.17
C GLU A 278 -14.38 9.86 -15.63
N ARG A 279 -14.54 9.46 -16.90
CA ARG A 279 -13.64 8.47 -17.50
C ARG A 279 -12.20 8.96 -17.48
N ALA A 280 -11.27 8.06 -17.16
CA ALA A 280 -9.84 8.28 -17.27
C ALA A 280 -9.24 7.26 -18.23
N GLU A 281 -8.24 7.71 -18.99
CA GLU A 281 -7.53 6.85 -19.93
C GLU A 281 -6.19 6.41 -19.34
N PRO A 282 -5.77 5.16 -19.57
CA PRO A 282 -4.44 4.70 -19.22
C PRO A 282 -3.35 5.57 -19.82
N LYS A 283 -2.23 5.69 -19.11
CA LYS A 283 -1.06 6.44 -19.54
C LYS A 283 0.17 5.53 -19.66
N ASN A 284 1.09 5.92 -20.50
CA ASN A 284 2.42 5.34 -20.49
C ASN A 284 3.28 6.03 -19.43
N ALA A 285 4.07 5.25 -18.70
CA ALA A 285 5.05 5.82 -17.80
C ALA A 285 6.09 6.65 -18.59
N PRO A 286 6.57 7.77 -18.03
CA PRO A 286 7.66 8.55 -18.65
C PRO A 286 8.90 7.69 -18.91
N SER A 287 9.61 7.98 -20.01
CA SER A 287 10.86 7.31 -20.33
C SER A 287 11.95 7.60 -19.29
N ALA A 288 12.93 6.72 -19.19
CA ALA A 288 14.09 6.92 -18.31
C ALA A 288 14.82 8.26 -18.60
N GLU A 289 14.88 8.67 -19.87
CA GLU A 289 15.48 9.94 -20.28
C GLU A 289 14.69 11.14 -19.70
N ASN A 290 13.37 11.13 -19.82
CA ASN A 290 12.52 12.19 -19.29
C ASN A 290 12.60 12.27 -17.77
N ILE A 291 12.60 11.11 -17.09
CA ILE A 291 12.74 11.02 -15.64
C ILE A 291 14.10 11.57 -15.20
N ASN A 292 15.19 11.16 -15.84
CA ASN A 292 16.52 11.63 -15.50
C ASN A 292 16.66 13.13 -15.73
N SER A 293 16.17 13.65 -16.85
CA SER A 293 16.15 15.08 -17.14
C SER A 293 15.39 15.88 -16.09
N PHE A 294 14.25 15.38 -15.63
CA PHE A 294 13.49 15.99 -14.56
C PHE A 294 14.29 16.05 -13.24
N PHE A 295 14.90 14.95 -12.82
CA PHE A 295 15.67 14.92 -11.56
C PHE A 295 16.98 15.73 -11.64
N GLU A 296 17.56 15.92 -12.81
CA GLU A 296 18.66 16.87 -12.99
C GLU A 296 18.23 18.33 -12.75
N VAL A 297 17.01 18.70 -13.14
CA VAL A 297 16.44 20.02 -12.82
C VAL A 297 16.22 20.17 -11.31
N ILE A 298 15.64 19.15 -10.66
CA ILE A 298 15.45 19.13 -9.20
C ILE A 298 16.77 19.28 -8.45
N LYS A 299 17.81 18.57 -8.90
CA LYS A 299 19.16 18.64 -8.33
C LYS A 299 19.78 20.05 -8.48
N ARG A 300 19.60 20.67 -9.65
CA ARG A 300 20.09 22.05 -9.90
C ARG A 300 19.37 23.08 -9.02
N ALA A 301 18.14 22.81 -8.62
CA ALA A 301 17.41 23.61 -7.63
C ALA A 301 17.91 23.39 -6.18
N GLY A 302 18.98 22.62 -6.00
CA GLY A 302 19.62 22.35 -4.72
C GLY A 302 18.84 21.34 -3.86
N ILE A 303 17.97 20.51 -4.45
CA ILE A 303 17.23 19.46 -3.74
C ILE A 303 18.01 18.15 -3.84
N ASP A 304 18.46 17.63 -2.70
CA ASP A 304 19.07 16.30 -2.58
C ASP A 304 17.99 15.25 -2.35
N MET A 305 17.68 14.44 -3.38
CA MET A 305 16.67 13.40 -3.29
C MET A 305 17.01 12.31 -2.27
N ASN A 306 18.29 12.03 -1.99
CA ASN A 306 18.66 11.05 -0.97
C ASN A 306 18.28 11.53 0.43
N ALA A 307 18.47 12.82 0.71
CA ALA A 307 17.99 13.42 1.96
C ALA A 307 16.47 13.37 2.05
N VAL A 308 15.76 13.69 0.96
CA VAL A 308 14.29 13.61 0.87
C VAL A 308 13.78 12.18 1.11
N TYR A 309 14.37 11.17 0.51
CA TYR A 309 13.98 9.77 0.73
C TYR A 309 14.11 9.38 2.21
N LYS A 310 15.22 9.74 2.83
CA LYS A 310 15.49 9.44 4.24
C LYS A 310 14.50 10.15 5.18
N GLU A 311 14.21 11.42 4.91
CA GLU A 311 13.25 12.21 5.66
C GLU A 311 11.85 11.58 5.58
N LEU A 312 11.36 11.30 4.36
CA LEU A 312 10.04 10.72 4.14
C LEU A 312 9.90 9.32 4.75
N MET A 313 10.96 8.51 4.73
CA MET A 313 10.95 7.20 5.39
C MET A 313 10.84 7.32 6.90
N ASN A 314 11.64 8.17 7.52
CA ASN A 314 11.60 8.40 8.96
C ASN A 314 10.23 8.94 9.40
N ASP A 315 9.70 9.93 8.68
CA ASP A 315 8.38 10.50 8.95
C ASP A 315 7.27 9.46 8.74
N GLY A 316 7.44 8.57 7.76
CA GLY A 316 6.51 7.49 7.47
C GLY A 316 6.42 6.48 8.63
N LEU A 317 7.55 5.97 9.10
CA LEU A 317 7.63 5.05 10.23
C LEU A 317 7.06 5.69 11.50
N LYS A 318 7.53 6.90 11.83
CA LYS A 318 7.05 7.63 13.00
C LYS A 318 5.55 7.87 12.97
N ALA A 319 4.99 8.22 11.80
CA ALA A 319 3.55 8.44 11.68
C ALA A 319 2.74 7.16 11.93
N PHE A 320 3.24 6.00 11.48
CA PHE A 320 2.60 4.72 11.72
C PHE A 320 2.67 4.31 13.19
N GLU A 321 3.84 4.45 13.83
CA GLU A 321 4.01 4.19 15.27
C GLU A 321 3.11 5.08 16.12
N VAL A 322 3.06 6.39 15.81
CA VAL A 322 2.20 7.33 16.53
C VAL A 322 0.74 6.94 16.39
N ALA A 323 0.26 6.66 15.18
CA ALA A 323 -1.12 6.26 14.94
C ALA A 323 -1.46 4.95 15.69
N PHE A 324 -0.57 3.96 15.64
CA PHE A 324 -0.73 2.69 16.35
C PHE A 324 -0.80 2.88 17.88
N ASN A 325 0.14 3.63 18.45
CA ASN A 325 0.14 3.92 19.89
C ASN A 325 -1.10 4.71 20.34
N GLU A 326 -1.64 5.58 19.49
CA GLU A 326 -2.87 6.31 19.76
C GLU A 326 -4.10 5.38 19.76
N ILE A 327 -4.13 4.37 18.88
CA ILE A 327 -5.16 3.31 18.93
C ILE A 327 -5.08 2.58 20.27
N LEU A 328 -3.88 2.11 20.65
CA LEU A 328 -3.71 1.34 21.89
C LEU A 328 -4.06 2.14 23.14
N ARG A 329 -3.93 3.46 23.11
CA ARG A 329 -4.37 4.34 24.22
C ARG A 329 -5.87 4.57 24.26
N ALA A 330 -6.54 4.44 23.12
CA ALA A 330 -7.98 4.66 23.00
C ALA A 330 -8.81 3.40 23.30
N LEU A 331 -8.19 2.22 23.24
CA LEU A 331 -8.78 0.91 23.55
C LEU A 331 -8.49 0.48 24.98
#